data_410518989162b3c443004fec7fba2950
#
_entry.id   410518989162b3c443004fec7fba2950
#
_cell.length_a   1.000
_cell.length_b   1.000
_cell.length_c   1.000
_cell.angle_alpha   90.00
_cell.angle_beta   90.00
_cell.angle_gamma   90.00
#
_symmetry.space_group_name_H-M   'P 1'
#
loop_
_entity.id
_entity.type
_entity.pdbx_description
1 polymer ?
#
loop_
_entity_poly.entity_id
_entity_poly.type
_entity_poly.pdbx_seq_one_letter_code
_entity_poly.pdbx_strand_id
1 'polypeptide(L)'
;MSDFQDRTIQELYKLKRRGAQWHAVLAAGEVGIFGALDSGQKTVAQLAEMLSLNEEAVRRLMNVLLQTEMVEQYGEDFALTTLGGLIPASLRNFGAPSWERLVDHLKTGEGIDDSTWDVELDAREWTMTPAAINAMKCLDIGSTRKGIRILDLGCGSGVFGVAMAHRDPTSRITFLDTASQLKRAKETLDSVGIEAEIKWAECDPATELQLFEAGEPFDLIVVANRVHRMDVIAQEAMYMKLHSLLKPEGEMAIIDVFAGQEAGQEDVAIFDLESGLRAGGKVCDALRIEYSLKASGFRQVQFAWLPCEPHLYGLMLATR
;
A
#
# COMPACT_ATOMS: atom_id res chain seq x y z
N MET A 1 5.60 -37.99 -24.99
CA MET A 1 5.60 -36.51 -24.87
C MET A 1 6.98 -36.10 -24.38
N SER A 2 7.54 -35.01 -24.87
CA SER A 2 8.84 -34.56 -24.41
C SER A 2 8.70 -33.92 -23.03
N ASP A 3 9.73 -34.01 -22.19
CA ASP A 3 9.83 -33.39 -20.85
C ASP A 3 9.48 -31.88 -20.87
N PHE A 4 9.72 -31.23 -22.00
CA PHE A 4 9.39 -29.85 -22.28
C PHE A 4 7.87 -29.61 -22.38
N GLN A 5 7.13 -30.49 -23.06
CA GLN A 5 5.67 -30.34 -23.21
C GLN A 5 4.97 -30.52 -21.87
N ASP A 6 5.42 -31.47 -21.05
CA ASP A 6 4.87 -31.71 -19.71
C ASP A 6 5.09 -30.50 -18.79
N ARG A 7 6.29 -29.91 -18.82
CA ARG A 7 6.59 -28.69 -18.06
C ARG A 7 5.70 -27.50 -18.49
N THR A 8 5.55 -27.27 -19.79
CA THR A 8 4.71 -26.18 -20.32
C THR A 8 3.26 -26.33 -19.91
N ILE A 9 2.71 -27.55 -19.95
CA ILE A 9 1.34 -27.84 -19.52
C ILE A 9 1.20 -27.60 -18.01
N GLN A 10 2.17 -28.03 -17.22
CA GLN A 10 2.16 -27.82 -15.77
C GLN A 10 2.15 -26.33 -15.41
N GLU A 11 2.95 -25.48 -16.06
CA GLU A 11 2.96 -24.03 -15.81
C GLU A 11 1.62 -23.39 -16.18
N LEU A 12 1.02 -23.76 -17.31
CA LEU A 12 -0.31 -23.30 -17.69
C LEU A 12 -1.36 -23.66 -16.62
N TYR A 13 -1.32 -24.90 -16.11
CA TYR A 13 -2.26 -25.33 -15.07
C TYR A 13 -2.00 -24.65 -13.71
N LYS A 14 -0.76 -24.32 -13.38
CA LYS A 14 -0.45 -23.51 -12.19
C LYS A 14 -1.08 -22.13 -12.29
N LEU A 15 -0.92 -21.43 -13.41
CA LEU A 15 -1.53 -20.12 -13.63
C LEU A 15 -3.06 -20.19 -13.57
N LYS A 16 -3.67 -21.15 -14.28
CA LYS A 16 -5.12 -21.38 -14.24
C LYS A 16 -5.63 -21.65 -12.82
N ARG A 17 -4.90 -22.43 -12.04
CA ARG A 17 -5.25 -22.76 -10.65
C ARG A 17 -5.25 -21.52 -9.78
N ARG A 18 -4.19 -20.69 -9.85
CA ARG A 18 -4.11 -19.42 -9.10
C ARG A 18 -5.28 -18.49 -9.43
N GLY A 19 -5.61 -18.35 -10.72
CA GLY A 19 -6.78 -17.58 -11.14
C GLY A 19 -8.09 -18.13 -10.58
N ALA A 20 -8.30 -19.45 -10.62
CA ALA A 20 -9.51 -20.08 -10.07
C ALA A 20 -9.61 -19.93 -8.53
N GLN A 21 -8.48 -20.05 -7.82
CA GLN A 21 -8.42 -19.83 -6.38
C GLN A 21 -8.79 -18.38 -6.03
N TRP A 22 -8.25 -17.41 -6.76
CA TRP A 22 -8.58 -16.01 -6.57
C TRP A 22 -10.06 -15.70 -6.83
N HIS A 23 -10.65 -16.22 -7.91
CA HIS A 23 -12.08 -16.09 -8.17
C HIS A 23 -12.95 -16.74 -7.06
N ALA A 24 -12.50 -17.84 -6.48
CA ALA A 24 -13.20 -18.45 -5.35
C ALA A 24 -13.17 -17.55 -4.10
N VAL A 25 -12.04 -16.89 -3.83
CA VAL A 25 -11.92 -15.92 -2.72
C VAL A 25 -12.84 -14.72 -2.96
N LEU A 26 -12.83 -14.15 -4.18
CA LEU A 26 -13.72 -13.03 -4.54
C LEU A 26 -15.20 -13.42 -4.36
N ALA A 27 -15.62 -14.57 -4.90
CA ALA A 27 -16.98 -15.06 -4.78
C ALA A 27 -17.39 -15.31 -3.32
N ALA A 28 -16.49 -15.86 -2.50
CA ALA A 28 -16.74 -16.07 -1.06
C ALA A 28 -16.97 -14.74 -0.32
N GLY A 29 -16.23 -13.71 -0.70
CA GLY A 29 -16.41 -12.36 -0.17
C GLY A 29 -17.74 -11.75 -0.58
N GLU A 30 -18.08 -11.83 -1.87
CA GLU A 30 -19.32 -11.30 -2.43
C GLU A 30 -20.57 -11.90 -1.80
N VAL A 31 -20.58 -13.23 -1.61
CA VAL A 31 -21.72 -13.92 -0.98
C VAL A 31 -21.73 -13.88 0.55
N GLY A 32 -20.71 -13.27 1.18
CA GLY A 32 -20.69 -13.03 2.63
C GLY A 32 -20.13 -14.18 3.48
N ILE A 33 -19.46 -15.19 2.91
CA ILE A 33 -18.88 -16.33 3.65
C ILE A 33 -17.91 -15.85 4.75
N PHE A 34 -16.98 -14.92 4.43
CA PHE A 34 -16.02 -14.43 5.40
C PHE A 34 -16.69 -13.69 6.57
N GLY A 35 -17.70 -12.84 6.28
CA GLY A 35 -18.46 -12.14 7.31
C GLY A 35 -19.27 -13.09 8.21
N ALA A 36 -19.82 -14.16 7.65
CA ALA A 36 -20.52 -15.19 8.43
C ALA A 36 -19.56 -15.92 9.37
N LEU A 37 -18.35 -16.26 8.91
CA LEU A 37 -17.32 -16.95 9.72
C LEU A 37 -16.65 -16.04 10.75
N ASP A 38 -16.61 -14.73 10.53
CA ASP A 38 -16.09 -13.76 11.52
C ASP A 38 -16.90 -13.75 12.81
N SER A 39 -18.18 -14.07 12.72
CA SER A 39 -19.07 -14.25 13.88
C SER A 39 -18.89 -15.59 14.62
N GLY A 40 -17.93 -16.43 14.23
CA GLY A 40 -17.59 -17.73 14.83
C GLY A 40 -17.72 -18.90 13.85
N GLN A 41 -17.30 -20.07 14.32
CA GLN A 41 -17.28 -21.32 13.54
C GLN A 41 -18.67 -21.70 13.03
N LYS A 42 -18.75 -22.26 11.81
CA LYS A 42 -20.00 -22.72 11.19
C LYS A 42 -19.78 -23.95 10.32
N THR A 43 -20.80 -24.82 10.29
CA THR A 43 -20.87 -25.91 9.33
C THR A 43 -21.26 -25.39 7.94
N VAL A 44 -21.05 -26.22 6.91
CA VAL A 44 -21.50 -25.92 5.54
C VAL A 44 -23.02 -25.69 5.48
N ALA A 45 -23.79 -26.51 6.21
CA ALA A 45 -25.25 -26.39 6.25
C ALA A 45 -25.69 -25.04 6.86
N GLN A 46 -25.05 -24.61 7.96
CA GLN A 46 -25.33 -23.33 8.59
C GLN A 46 -24.97 -22.14 7.68
N LEU A 47 -23.85 -22.19 6.98
CA LEU A 47 -23.46 -21.17 6.00
C LEU A 47 -24.46 -21.09 4.86
N ALA A 48 -24.87 -22.24 4.32
CA ALA A 48 -25.84 -22.31 3.22
C ALA A 48 -27.21 -21.75 3.63
N GLU A 49 -27.71 -22.10 4.81
CA GLU A 49 -28.95 -21.58 5.35
C GLU A 49 -28.89 -20.08 5.62
N MET A 50 -27.87 -19.62 6.36
CA MET A 50 -27.72 -18.21 6.75
C MET A 50 -27.61 -17.27 5.54
N LEU A 51 -26.89 -17.69 4.50
CA LEU A 51 -26.61 -16.88 3.31
C LEU A 51 -27.56 -17.18 2.14
N SER A 52 -28.53 -18.08 2.33
CA SER A 52 -29.47 -18.53 1.30
C SER A 52 -28.78 -19.09 0.06
N LEU A 53 -27.74 -19.90 0.26
CA LEU A 53 -26.91 -20.49 -0.78
C LEU A 53 -27.21 -22.00 -0.95
N ASN A 54 -26.79 -22.54 -2.11
CA ASN A 54 -26.85 -23.98 -2.33
C ASN A 54 -25.76 -24.69 -1.51
N GLU A 55 -26.14 -25.62 -0.63
CA GLU A 55 -25.23 -26.31 0.28
C GLU A 55 -24.08 -27.03 -0.43
N GLU A 56 -24.35 -27.74 -1.53
CA GLU A 56 -23.32 -28.46 -2.26
C GLU A 56 -22.33 -27.51 -2.95
N ALA A 57 -22.79 -26.36 -3.44
CA ALA A 57 -21.92 -25.32 -3.98
C ALA A 57 -21.03 -24.71 -2.88
N VAL A 58 -21.60 -24.42 -1.71
CA VAL A 58 -20.84 -23.94 -0.54
C VAL A 58 -19.79 -24.98 -0.14
N ARG A 59 -20.11 -26.25 -0.08
CA ARG A 59 -19.17 -27.34 0.24
C ARG A 59 -17.97 -27.33 -0.70
N ARG A 60 -18.21 -27.20 -2.00
CA ARG A 60 -17.13 -27.13 -3.01
C ARG A 60 -16.27 -25.88 -2.85
N LEU A 61 -16.90 -24.75 -2.58
CA LEU A 61 -16.19 -23.49 -2.32
C LEU A 61 -15.30 -23.60 -1.06
N MET A 62 -15.84 -24.12 0.05
CA MET A 62 -15.09 -24.31 1.30
C MET A 62 -13.87 -25.23 1.10
N ASN A 63 -13.97 -26.25 0.27
CA ASN A 63 -12.82 -27.09 -0.08
C ASN A 63 -11.71 -26.30 -0.82
N VAL A 64 -12.05 -25.33 -1.63
CA VAL A 64 -11.06 -24.45 -2.26
C VAL A 64 -10.46 -23.50 -1.23
N LEU A 65 -11.28 -22.90 -0.37
CA LEU A 65 -10.82 -21.98 0.67
C LEU A 65 -9.89 -22.65 1.69
N LEU A 66 -10.08 -23.95 1.98
CA LEU A 66 -9.13 -24.75 2.74
C LEU A 66 -7.77 -24.85 2.04
N GLN A 67 -7.75 -25.08 0.73
CA GLN A 67 -6.49 -25.21 -0.03
C GLN A 67 -5.77 -23.86 -0.22
N THR A 68 -6.44 -22.76 -0.02
CA THR A 68 -5.87 -21.39 -0.04
C THR A 68 -5.56 -20.89 1.37
N GLU A 69 -5.72 -21.72 2.39
CA GLU A 69 -5.48 -21.40 3.80
C GLU A 69 -6.33 -20.20 4.31
N MET A 70 -7.44 -19.89 3.64
CA MET A 70 -8.37 -18.84 4.09
C MET A 70 -9.23 -19.31 5.25
N VAL A 71 -9.48 -20.59 5.31
CA VAL A 71 -10.27 -21.24 6.37
C VAL A 71 -9.54 -22.49 6.86
N GLU A 72 -9.83 -22.87 8.07
CA GLU A 72 -9.43 -24.16 8.68
C GLU A 72 -10.69 -24.94 9.10
N GLN A 73 -10.54 -26.24 9.25
CA GLN A 73 -11.67 -27.13 9.54
C GLN A 73 -11.47 -27.90 10.84
N TYR A 74 -12.46 -27.91 11.69
CA TYR A 74 -12.54 -28.64 12.96
C TYR A 74 -13.77 -29.56 12.96
N GLY A 75 -13.59 -30.83 12.62
CA GLY A 75 -14.73 -31.75 12.43
C GLY A 75 -15.59 -31.31 11.24
N GLU A 76 -16.84 -30.91 11.48
CA GLU A 76 -17.76 -30.38 10.46
C GLU A 76 -17.76 -28.84 10.39
N ASP A 77 -17.13 -28.18 11.37
CA ASP A 77 -17.09 -26.73 11.47
C ASP A 77 -15.89 -26.13 10.74
N PHE A 78 -16.11 -24.97 10.15
CA PHE A 78 -15.10 -24.12 9.52
C PHE A 78 -14.89 -22.84 10.33
N ALA A 79 -13.67 -22.38 10.42
CA ALA A 79 -13.26 -21.11 11.03
C ALA A 79 -12.38 -20.33 10.08
N LEU A 80 -12.32 -19.01 10.24
CA LEU A 80 -11.32 -18.19 9.55
C LEU A 80 -9.93 -18.47 10.12
N THR A 81 -8.94 -18.57 9.25
CA THR A 81 -7.54 -18.40 9.63
C THR A 81 -7.24 -16.92 9.85
N THR A 82 -6.04 -16.61 10.38
CA THR A 82 -5.55 -15.21 10.42
C THR A 82 -5.55 -14.57 9.03
N LEU A 83 -5.15 -15.31 8.00
CA LEU A 83 -5.17 -14.85 6.60
C LEU A 83 -6.60 -14.59 6.13
N GLY A 84 -7.53 -15.52 6.38
CA GLY A 84 -8.95 -15.36 6.02
C GLY A 84 -9.59 -14.16 6.70
N GLY A 85 -9.22 -13.85 7.94
CA GLY A 85 -9.70 -12.68 8.67
C GLY A 85 -9.27 -11.34 8.07
N LEU A 86 -8.19 -11.30 7.29
CA LEU A 86 -7.73 -10.10 6.58
C LEU A 86 -8.52 -9.84 5.28
N ILE A 87 -9.17 -10.87 4.72
CA ILE A 87 -9.83 -10.78 3.42
C ILE A 87 -10.98 -9.76 3.37
N PRO A 88 -11.91 -9.67 4.35
CA PRO A 88 -13.01 -8.70 4.27
C PRO A 88 -12.55 -7.25 4.12
N ALA A 89 -11.50 -6.85 4.82
CA ALA A 89 -10.88 -5.55 4.66
C ALA A 89 -10.15 -5.43 3.31
N SER A 90 -9.58 -6.52 2.81
CA SER A 90 -8.75 -6.56 1.61
C SER A 90 -9.56 -6.69 0.32
N LEU A 91 -10.72 -7.37 0.31
CA LEU A 91 -11.50 -7.59 -0.91
C LEU A 91 -11.96 -6.30 -1.57
N ARG A 92 -12.23 -5.27 -0.80
CA ARG A 92 -12.51 -3.93 -1.31
C ARG A 92 -11.29 -3.30 -1.99
N ASN A 93 -10.10 -3.83 -1.76
CA ASN A 93 -8.81 -3.20 -1.98
C ASN A 93 -7.84 -3.99 -2.85
N PHE A 94 -8.06 -5.26 -3.09
CA PHE A 94 -7.24 -6.00 -4.05
C PHE A 94 -7.54 -5.60 -5.50
N GLY A 95 -8.27 -4.48 -5.70
CA GLY A 95 -8.46 -3.88 -7.00
C GLY A 95 -9.26 -4.74 -7.97
N ALA A 96 -10.10 -5.66 -7.47
CA ALA A 96 -10.93 -6.48 -8.34
C ALA A 96 -11.73 -5.65 -9.35
N PRO A 97 -12.39 -4.53 -8.97
CA PRO A 97 -13.08 -3.66 -9.92
C PRO A 97 -12.14 -3.01 -10.94
N SER A 98 -10.90 -2.72 -10.57
CA SER A 98 -9.91 -2.15 -11.48
C SER A 98 -9.46 -3.18 -12.52
N TRP A 99 -9.19 -4.42 -12.09
CA TRP A 99 -8.78 -5.50 -12.98
C TRP A 99 -9.88 -5.90 -13.99
N GLU A 100 -11.14 -5.79 -13.65
CA GLU A 100 -12.26 -6.00 -14.58
C GLU A 100 -12.23 -5.02 -15.74
N ARG A 101 -11.67 -3.82 -15.56
CA ARG A 101 -11.52 -2.79 -16.59
C ARG A 101 -10.21 -2.84 -17.36
N LEU A 102 -9.37 -3.85 -17.14
CA LEU A 102 -8.10 -3.98 -17.84
C LEU A 102 -8.24 -3.94 -19.36
N VAL A 103 -9.26 -4.59 -19.92
CA VAL A 103 -9.50 -4.61 -21.37
C VAL A 103 -9.82 -3.20 -21.90
N ASP A 104 -10.56 -2.40 -21.17
CA ASP A 104 -10.89 -1.04 -21.56
C ASP A 104 -9.66 -0.13 -21.46
N HIS A 105 -8.89 -0.27 -20.38
CA HIS A 105 -7.61 0.42 -20.22
C HIS A 105 -6.64 0.13 -21.37
N LEU A 106 -6.51 -1.13 -21.77
CA LEU A 106 -5.66 -1.52 -22.92
C LEU A 106 -6.10 -0.89 -24.24
N LYS A 107 -7.39 -0.56 -24.40
CA LYS A 107 -7.91 0.09 -25.62
C LYS A 107 -7.77 1.63 -25.58
N THR A 108 -7.91 2.24 -24.42
CA THR A 108 -8.00 3.69 -24.29
C THR A 108 -6.75 4.33 -23.67
N GLY A 109 -6.00 3.58 -22.86
CA GLY A 109 -4.91 4.10 -22.03
C GLY A 109 -5.41 4.91 -20.83
N GLU A 110 -6.74 5.02 -20.62
CA GLU A 110 -7.31 5.79 -19.52
C GLU A 110 -7.33 4.97 -18.23
N GLY A 111 -6.94 5.61 -17.12
CA GLY A 111 -7.11 5.07 -15.78
C GLY A 111 -8.56 5.18 -15.30
N ILE A 112 -8.87 4.52 -14.19
CA ILE A 112 -10.18 4.61 -13.53
C ILE A 112 -10.25 5.93 -12.78
N ASP A 113 -11.38 6.62 -12.89
CA ASP A 113 -11.64 7.88 -12.18
C ASP A 113 -11.55 7.67 -10.64
N ASP A 114 -10.89 8.61 -9.97
CA ASP A 114 -10.44 8.57 -8.57
C ASP A 114 -11.54 8.51 -7.51
N SER A 115 -12.81 8.57 -7.86
CA SER A 115 -13.91 8.56 -6.88
C SER A 115 -13.99 7.28 -6.00
N THR A 116 -13.31 6.21 -6.41
CA THR A 116 -13.22 4.94 -5.66
C THR A 116 -11.97 4.84 -4.79
N TRP A 117 -11.02 5.77 -4.91
CA TRP A 117 -9.74 5.74 -4.21
C TRP A 117 -9.86 5.73 -2.69
N ASP A 118 -10.82 6.46 -2.15
CA ASP A 118 -11.01 6.57 -0.71
C ASP A 118 -11.31 5.22 -0.05
N VAL A 119 -12.03 4.36 -0.75
CA VAL A 119 -12.36 3.02 -0.25
C VAL A 119 -11.19 2.05 -0.42
N GLU A 120 -10.39 2.21 -1.48
CA GLU A 120 -9.24 1.35 -1.76
C GLU A 120 -8.02 1.68 -0.90
N LEU A 121 -7.84 2.93 -0.50
CA LEU A 121 -6.77 3.33 0.40
C LEU A 121 -6.89 2.69 1.78
N ASP A 122 -8.10 2.57 2.34
CA ASP A 122 -8.34 2.02 3.67
C ASP A 122 -7.72 0.64 3.92
N ALA A 123 -7.67 -0.19 2.91
CA ALA A 123 -7.21 -1.56 3.08
C ALA A 123 -5.79 -1.83 2.58
N ARG A 124 -5.18 -0.88 1.88
CA ARG A 124 -3.76 -0.97 1.55
C ARG A 124 -2.86 -0.60 2.73
N GLU A 125 -3.35 0.17 3.64
CA GLU A 125 -2.54 0.84 4.65
C GLU A 125 -1.92 -0.11 5.65
N TRP A 126 -2.66 -1.13 6.11
CA TRP A 126 -2.06 -2.14 6.96
C TRP A 126 -0.98 -2.96 6.20
N THR A 127 -1.10 -3.14 4.87
CA THR A 127 -0.06 -3.80 4.06
C THR A 127 1.22 -2.98 3.98
N MET A 128 1.14 -1.66 4.19
CA MET A 128 2.29 -0.76 4.23
C MET A 128 3.03 -0.78 5.58
N THR A 129 2.47 -1.38 6.62
CA THR A 129 3.09 -1.42 7.95
C THR A 129 4.50 -2.02 7.95
N PRO A 130 4.80 -3.13 7.25
CA PRO A 130 6.16 -3.66 7.16
C PRO A 130 7.13 -2.68 6.50
N ALA A 131 6.71 -1.99 5.43
CA ALA A 131 7.51 -0.98 4.76
C ALA A 131 7.80 0.21 5.69
N ALA A 132 6.78 0.71 6.40
CA ALA A 132 6.92 1.77 7.38
C ALA A 132 7.91 1.40 8.50
N ILE A 133 7.77 0.21 9.10
CA ILE A 133 8.67 -0.27 10.17
C ILE A 133 10.12 -0.39 9.66
N ASN A 134 10.33 -0.90 8.46
CA ASN A 134 11.67 -1.04 7.90
C ASN A 134 12.26 0.32 7.51
N ALA A 135 11.46 1.24 6.98
CA ALA A 135 11.88 2.60 6.71
C ALA A 135 12.35 3.32 7.99
N MET A 136 11.63 3.15 9.12
CA MET A 136 12.04 3.73 10.40
C MET A 136 13.43 3.23 10.84
N LYS A 137 13.72 1.95 10.64
CA LYS A 137 15.03 1.37 10.95
C LYS A 137 16.12 1.95 10.04
N CYS A 138 15.87 2.01 8.74
CA CYS A 138 16.82 2.58 7.76
C CYS A 138 17.06 4.08 7.99
N LEU A 139 16.06 4.80 8.48
CA LEU A 139 16.14 6.22 8.81
C LEU A 139 16.66 6.49 10.23
N ASP A 140 17.02 5.46 11.00
CA ASP A 140 17.54 5.55 12.37
C ASP A 140 16.61 6.31 13.36
N ILE A 141 15.29 6.32 13.09
CA ILE A 141 14.31 6.98 13.97
C ILE A 141 14.31 6.32 15.35
N GLY A 142 14.37 7.12 16.40
CA GLY A 142 14.40 6.65 17.78
C GLY A 142 15.72 6.06 18.25
N SER A 143 16.77 6.07 17.37
CA SER A 143 18.14 5.70 17.73
C SER A 143 19.07 6.90 17.68
N THR A 144 19.65 7.23 16.54
CA THR A 144 20.47 8.42 16.34
C THR A 144 19.64 9.67 16.09
N ARG A 145 18.44 9.53 15.51
CA ARG A 145 17.48 10.61 15.27
C ARG A 145 16.38 10.58 16.32
N LYS A 146 16.43 11.52 17.27
CA LYS A 146 15.43 11.68 18.35
C LYS A 146 14.98 13.13 18.45
N GLY A 147 13.70 13.32 18.79
CA GLY A 147 13.12 14.66 19.01
C GLY A 147 13.12 15.53 17.75
N ILE A 148 13.16 14.94 16.57
CA ILE A 148 13.22 15.65 15.30
C ILE A 148 11.83 16.10 14.83
N ARG A 149 11.81 17.10 13.95
CA ARG A 149 10.57 17.54 13.27
C ARG A 149 10.42 16.81 11.96
N ILE A 150 9.31 16.12 11.82
CA ILE A 150 9.02 15.29 10.63
C ILE A 150 7.74 15.79 9.95
N LEU A 151 7.78 15.86 8.62
CA LEU A 151 6.59 16.02 7.78
C LEU A 151 6.29 14.70 7.08
N ASP A 152 5.09 14.18 7.28
CA ASP A 152 4.52 13.06 6.51
C ASP A 152 3.62 13.67 5.42
N LEU A 153 4.14 13.76 4.19
CA LEU A 153 3.48 14.42 3.07
C LEU A 153 2.59 13.46 2.28
N GLY A 154 1.32 13.80 2.16
CA GLY A 154 0.35 12.89 1.54
C GLY A 154 0.21 11.63 2.38
N CYS A 155 -0.03 11.84 3.68
CA CYS A 155 0.09 10.81 4.70
C CYS A 155 -0.93 9.66 4.57
N GLY A 156 -2.01 9.83 3.82
CA GLY A 156 -3.09 8.84 3.74
C GLY A 156 -3.64 8.51 5.13
N SER A 157 -3.63 7.23 5.53
CA SER A 157 -3.98 6.81 6.89
C SER A 157 -2.90 7.12 7.94
N GLY A 158 -1.80 7.71 7.53
CA GLY A 158 -0.74 8.08 8.45
C GLY A 158 0.16 6.94 8.91
N VAL A 159 0.15 5.77 8.26
CA VAL A 159 0.91 4.60 8.69
C VAL A 159 2.40 4.88 8.88
N PHE A 160 3.01 5.70 8.03
CA PHE A 160 4.41 6.09 8.16
C PHE A 160 4.64 7.03 9.33
N GLY A 161 3.88 8.12 9.43
CA GLY A 161 3.97 9.07 10.54
C GLY A 161 3.65 8.43 11.90
N VAL A 162 2.64 7.55 11.96
CA VAL A 162 2.30 6.78 13.17
C VAL A 162 3.45 5.84 13.57
N ALA A 163 4.07 5.14 12.61
CA ALA A 163 5.24 4.29 12.88
C ALA A 163 6.42 5.10 13.41
N MET A 164 6.64 6.33 12.90
CA MET A 164 7.67 7.25 13.40
C MET A 164 7.37 7.71 14.84
N ALA A 165 6.14 8.17 15.09
CA ALA A 165 5.71 8.58 16.41
C ALA A 165 5.81 7.44 17.45
N HIS A 166 5.44 6.23 17.06
CA HIS A 166 5.61 5.04 17.89
C HIS A 166 7.07 4.74 18.21
N ARG A 167 7.94 4.89 17.23
CA ARG A 167 9.38 4.61 17.38
C ARG A 167 10.10 5.67 18.20
N ASP A 168 9.71 6.94 18.07
CA ASP A 168 10.22 8.07 18.83
C ASP A 168 9.11 9.03 19.24
N PRO A 169 8.48 8.83 20.40
CA PRO A 169 7.44 9.73 20.91
C PRO A 169 7.92 11.15 21.20
N THR A 170 9.23 11.40 21.21
CA THR A 170 9.81 12.73 21.42
C THR A 170 9.91 13.55 20.13
N SER A 171 9.73 12.93 18.97
CA SER A 171 9.66 13.62 17.69
C SER A 171 8.32 14.33 17.47
N ARG A 172 8.35 15.41 16.71
CA ARG A 172 7.16 16.22 16.37
C ARG A 172 6.75 15.91 14.95
N ILE A 173 5.58 15.27 14.79
CA ILE A 173 5.08 14.82 13.48
C ILE A 173 4.03 15.80 12.95
N THR A 174 4.20 16.27 11.74
CA THR A 174 3.17 16.99 11.00
C THR A 174 2.62 16.05 9.91
N PHE A 175 1.35 15.70 10.01
CA PHE A 175 0.63 15.02 8.95
C PHE A 175 0.03 16.06 8.01
N LEU A 176 0.29 15.92 6.71
CA LEU A 176 -0.23 16.83 5.69
C LEU A 176 -0.97 16.04 4.62
N ASP A 177 -2.26 16.30 4.50
CA ASP A 177 -3.11 15.72 3.45
C ASP A 177 -4.47 16.45 3.42
N THR A 178 -5.40 15.97 2.60
CA THR A 178 -6.80 16.43 2.59
C THR A 178 -7.52 16.11 3.91
N ALA A 179 -8.60 16.81 4.21
CA ALA A 179 -9.38 16.61 5.43
C ALA A 179 -9.83 15.16 5.64
N SER A 180 -10.24 14.48 4.57
CA SER A 180 -10.68 13.08 4.60
C SER A 180 -9.56 12.14 5.01
N GLN A 181 -8.36 12.31 4.44
CA GLN A 181 -7.19 11.50 4.77
C GLN A 181 -6.68 11.78 6.19
N LEU A 182 -6.65 13.04 6.60
CA LEU A 182 -6.27 13.39 7.98
C LEU A 182 -7.21 12.79 9.03
N LYS A 183 -8.50 12.64 8.72
CA LYS A 183 -9.43 11.93 9.60
C LYS A 183 -9.00 10.48 9.80
N ARG A 184 -8.62 9.78 8.74
CA ARG A 184 -8.12 8.40 8.79
C ARG A 184 -6.81 8.28 9.55
N ALA A 185 -5.87 9.20 9.29
CA ALA A 185 -4.61 9.23 10.03
C ALA A 185 -4.83 9.41 11.54
N LYS A 186 -5.84 10.19 11.96
CA LYS A 186 -6.25 10.30 13.36
C LYS A 186 -6.79 8.97 13.90
N GLU A 187 -7.67 8.30 13.18
CA GLU A 187 -8.22 7.00 13.56
C GLU A 187 -7.11 5.94 13.72
N THR A 188 -6.12 5.94 12.82
CA THR A 188 -4.95 5.06 12.92
C THR A 188 -4.12 5.39 14.15
N LEU A 189 -3.83 6.67 14.40
CA LEU A 189 -3.06 7.10 15.57
C LEU A 189 -3.77 6.72 16.88
N ASP A 190 -5.08 6.96 16.96
CA ASP A 190 -5.90 6.65 18.13
C ASP A 190 -5.93 5.15 18.40
N SER A 191 -5.98 4.32 17.36
CA SER A 191 -5.98 2.85 17.48
C SER A 191 -4.69 2.29 18.07
N VAL A 192 -3.57 2.99 17.86
CA VAL A 192 -2.25 2.59 18.40
C VAL A 192 -1.99 3.17 19.78
N GLY A 193 -2.71 4.23 20.18
CA GLY A 193 -2.60 4.83 21.52
C GLY A 193 -1.26 5.50 21.80
N ILE A 194 -0.72 6.24 20.83
CA ILE A 194 0.57 6.91 20.94
C ILE A 194 0.40 8.33 21.46
N GLU A 195 1.20 8.68 22.47
CA GLU A 195 1.35 10.05 22.97
C GLU A 195 2.58 10.69 22.33
N ALA A 196 2.38 11.54 21.30
CA ALA A 196 3.42 12.32 20.66
C ALA A 196 2.89 13.71 20.28
N GLU A 197 3.79 14.65 20.03
CA GLU A 197 3.40 15.99 19.55
C GLU A 197 3.02 15.92 18.08
N ILE A 198 1.72 15.97 17.80
CA ILE A 198 1.14 15.84 16.47
C ILE A 198 0.55 17.17 16.00
N LYS A 199 0.90 17.55 14.77
CA LYS A 199 0.28 18.66 14.05
C LYS A 199 -0.45 18.12 12.81
N TRP A 200 -1.66 18.60 12.58
CA TRP A 200 -2.49 18.29 11.42
C TRP A 200 -2.50 19.48 10.48
N ALA A 201 -2.09 19.32 9.25
CA ALA A 201 -2.06 20.35 8.23
C ALA A 201 -2.96 19.92 7.06
N GLU A 202 -4.12 20.56 6.96
CA GLU A 202 -5.02 20.34 5.83
C GLU A 202 -4.50 21.09 4.61
N CYS A 203 -4.16 20.35 3.58
CA CYS A 203 -3.63 20.86 2.33
C CYS A 203 -3.68 19.70 1.31
N ASP A 204 -4.27 19.91 0.15
CA ASP A 204 -4.18 18.93 -0.92
C ASP A 204 -2.74 18.90 -1.49
N PRO A 205 -1.99 17.80 -1.28
CA PRO A 205 -0.60 17.76 -1.72
C PRO A 205 -0.45 17.78 -3.26
N ALA A 206 -1.52 17.53 -4.01
CA ALA A 206 -1.49 17.56 -5.47
C ALA A 206 -1.65 18.97 -6.04
N THR A 207 -2.48 19.79 -5.42
CA THR A 207 -2.90 21.08 -5.98
C THR A 207 -2.47 22.30 -5.15
N GLU A 208 -2.31 22.14 -3.83
CA GLU A 208 -2.12 23.24 -2.88
C GLU A 208 -0.73 23.25 -2.22
N LEU A 209 0.11 22.24 -2.43
CA LEU A 209 1.41 22.13 -1.78
C LEU A 209 2.27 23.39 -1.90
N GLN A 210 2.19 24.11 -3.02
CA GLN A 210 2.97 25.32 -3.23
C GLN A 210 2.59 26.46 -2.26
N LEU A 211 1.36 26.43 -1.74
CA LEU A 211 0.82 27.40 -0.79
C LEU A 211 1.13 27.03 0.68
N PHE A 212 1.55 25.79 0.93
CA PHE A 212 1.84 25.33 2.29
C PHE A 212 3.05 26.03 2.90
N GLU A 213 2.88 26.55 4.12
CA GLU A 213 3.94 27.18 4.92
C GLU A 213 4.13 26.44 6.25
N ALA A 214 5.33 25.94 6.47
CA ALA A 214 5.63 25.11 7.64
C ALA A 214 5.78 25.92 8.96
N GLY A 215 5.98 27.22 8.88
CA GLY A 215 6.39 28.07 10.01
C GLY A 215 7.86 27.84 10.39
N GLU A 216 8.23 26.62 10.76
CA GLU A 216 9.61 26.20 11.06
C GLU A 216 10.03 25.05 10.13
N PRO A 217 11.30 24.99 9.70
CA PRO A 217 11.77 23.94 8.79
C PRO A 217 11.82 22.56 9.46
N PHE A 218 11.74 21.52 8.63
CA PHE A 218 11.76 20.12 9.06
C PHE A 218 13.19 19.53 9.04
N ASP A 219 13.42 18.56 9.91
CA ASP A 219 14.63 17.72 9.89
C ASP A 219 14.48 16.61 8.83
N LEU A 220 13.27 16.05 8.70
CA LEU A 220 12.94 14.97 7.79
C LEU A 220 11.57 15.23 7.15
N ILE A 221 11.49 15.01 5.84
CA ILE A 221 10.21 14.95 5.11
C ILE A 221 10.09 13.57 4.52
N VAL A 222 8.95 12.90 4.75
CA VAL A 222 8.64 11.60 4.17
C VAL A 222 7.59 11.76 3.09
N VAL A 223 7.84 11.14 1.94
CA VAL A 223 6.95 11.05 0.78
C VAL A 223 6.81 9.58 0.44
N ALA A 224 5.74 8.96 0.93
CA ALA A 224 5.53 7.53 0.74
C ALA A 224 4.42 7.25 -0.27
N ASN A 225 4.68 6.27 -1.14
CA ASN A 225 3.70 5.70 -2.09
C ASN A 225 2.98 6.77 -2.95
N ARG A 226 3.71 7.79 -3.39
CA ARG A 226 3.15 8.96 -4.06
C ARG A 226 3.79 9.29 -5.40
N VAL A 227 5.11 9.16 -5.54
CA VAL A 227 5.80 9.65 -6.73
C VAL A 227 5.41 8.92 -8.01
N HIS A 228 5.03 7.66 -7.93
CA HIS A 228 4.53 6.87 -9.07
C HIS A 228 3.22 7.41 -9.66
N ARG A 229 2.47 8.26 -8.92
CA ARG A 229 1.19 8.87 -9.36
C ARG A 229 1.36 10.23 -10.02
N MET A 230 2.58 10.75 -10.03
CA MET A 230 2.86 12.11 -10.46
C MET A 230 3.63 12.12 -11.79
N ASP A 231 3.31 13.02 -12.66
CA ASP A 231 4.15 13.31 -13.81
C ASP A 231 5.47 14.00 -13.37
N VAL A 232 6.41 14.09 -14.29
CA VAL A 232 7.75 14.62 -14.01
C VAL A 232 7.72 16.07 -13.55
N ILE A 233 6.87 16.89 -14.17
CA ILE A 233 6.78 18.33 -13.87
C ILE A 233 6.26 18.51 -12.44
N ALA A 234 5.23 17.75 -12.07
CA ALA A 234 4.67 17.76 -10.73
C ALA A 234 5.67 17.24 -9.69
N GLN A 235 6.43 16.17 -10.01
CA GLN A 235 7.50 15.66 -9.14
C GLN A 235 8.57 16.73 -8.89
N GLU A 236 9.08 17.37 -9.92
CA GLU A 236 10.13 18.40 -9.81
C GLU A 236 9.64 19.63 -9.03
N ALA A 237 8.42 20.07 -9.27
CA ALA A 237 7.80 21.17 -8.51
C ALA A 237 7.65 20.80 -7.02
N MET A 238 7.25 19.56 -6.71
CA MET A 238 7.20 19.05 -5.35
C MET A 238 8.60 19.03 -4.71
N TYR A 239 9.61 18.49 -5.38
CA TYR A 239 10.96 18.40 -4.83
C TYR A 239 11.54 19.77 -4.50
N MET A 240 11.40 20.77 -5.39
CA MET A 240 11.84 22.14 -5.13
C MET A 240 11.12 22.74 -3.91
N LYS A 241 9.81 22.54 -3.78
CA LYS A 241 9.06 23.01 -2.61
C LYS A 241 9.53 22.34 -1.35
N LEU A 242 9.65 21.00 -1.32
CA LEU A 242 10.08 20.25 -0.14
C LEU A 242 11.52 20.58 0.25
N HIS A 243 12.40 20.78 -0.71
CA HIS A 243 13.76 21.28 -0.44
C HIS A 243 13.72 22.60 0.36
N SER A 244 12.82 23.53 0.00
CA SER A 244 12.71 24.82 0.72
C SER A 244 12.19 24.69 2.15
N LEU A 245 11.44 23.63 2.45
CA LEU A 245 10.85 23.36 3.78
C LEU A 245 11.80 22.63 4.74
N LEU A 246 12.92 22.11 4.24
CA LEU A 246 13.91 21.41 5.05
C LEU A 246 14.88 22.38 5.75
N LYS A 247 15.40 21.97 6.91
CA LYS A 247 16.57 22.62 7.52
C LYS A 247 17.81 22.47 6.63
N PRO A 248 18.85 23.30 6.80
CA PRO A 248 20.17 22.93 6.31
C PRO A 248 20.54 21.53 6.84
N GLU A 249 21.06 20.65 5.97
CA GLU A 249 21.33 19.23 6.28
C GLU A 249 20.06 18.40 6.62
N GLY A 250 18.86 18.94 6.46
CA GLY A 250 17.62 18.19 6.53
C GLY A 250 17.47 17.25 5.34
N GLU A 251 16.67 16.22 5.48
CA GLU A 251 16.56 15.15 4.48
C GLU A 251 15.13 14.89 4.05
N MET A 252 14.98 14.46 2.81
CA MET A 252 13.73 13.95 2.25
C MET A 252 13.89 12.46 1.97
N ALA A 253 12.96 11.66 2.50
CA ALA A 253 12.85 10.22 2.26
C ALA A 253 11.67 9.94 1.32
N ILE A 254 11.97 9.43 0.13
CA ILE A 254 10.97 8.92 -0.81
C ILE A 254 10.90 7.42 -0.66
N ILE A 255 9.71 6.88 -0.37
CA ILE A 255 9.45 5.45 -0.21
C ILE A 255 8.42 5.05 -1.26
N ASP A 256 8.83 4.25 -2.24
CA ASP A 256 7.96 3.85 -3.35
C ASP A 256 8.45 2.55 -3.99
N VAL A 257 7.70 2.02 -4.95
CA VAL A 257 8.15 0.93 -5.81
C VAL A 257 8.94 1.52 -6.98
N PHE A 258 10.18 1.06 -7.14
CA PHE A 258 11.07 1.55 -8.19
C PHE A 258 11.37 0.46 -9.23
N ALA A 259 11.40 0.86 -10.50
CA ALA A 259 11.90 0.02 -11.59
C ALA A 259 13.44 -0.02 -11.61
N GLY A 260 14.00 -1.02 -12.27
CA GLY A 260 15.43 -1.04 -12.62
C GLY A 260 16.29 -2.03 -11.85
N GLN A 261 15.71 -3.01 -11.12
CA GLN A 261 16.48 -4.05 -10.44
C GLN A 261 16.06 -5.47 -10.82
N GLU A 262 17.00 -6.43 -10.70
CA GLU A 262 16.77 -7.84 -11.06
C GLU A 262 15.83 -8.56 -10.08
N ALA A 263 15.79 -8.16 -8.81
CA ALA A 263 14.92 -8.76 -7.80
C ALA A 263 13.55 -8.07 -7.80
N GLY A 264 12.47 -8.86 -7.88
CA GLY A 264 11.09 -8.35 -7.81
C GLY A 264 10.51 -7.83 -9.14
N GLN A 265 11.08 -8.18 -10.28
CA GLN A 265 10.59 -7.73 -11.60
C GLN A 265 9.12 -8.07 -11.85
N GLU A 266 8.65 -9.25 -11.39
CA GLU A 266 7.25 -9.65 -11.53
C GLU A 266 6.33 -8.71 -10.74
N ASP A 267 6.66 -8.43 -9.49
CA ASP A 267 5.88 -7.55 -8.62
C ASP A 267 5.89 -6.11 -9.10
N VAL A 268 7.03 -5.62 -9.60
CA VAL A 268 7.16 -4.29 -10.21
C VAL A 268 6.28 -4.17 -11.45
N ALA A 269 6.24 -5.19 -12.31
CA ALA A 269 5.42 -5.17 -13.52
C ALA A 269 3.91 -5.18 -13.18
N ILE A 270 3.51 -5.97 -12.18
CA ILE A 270 2.13 -5.99 -11.71
C ILE A 270 1.76 -4.63 -11.10
N PHE A 271 2.61 -4.08 -10.24
CA PHE A 271 2.40 -2.78 -9.62
C PHE A 271 2.32 -1.64 -10.65
N ASP A 272 3.16 -1.67 -11.70
CA ASP A 272 3.13 -0.69 -12.78
C ASP A 272 1.82 -0.73 -13.57
N LEU A 273 1.39 -1.94 -13.95
CA LEU A 273 0.11 -2.14 -14.63
C LEU A 273 -1.08 -1.70 -13.75
N GLU A 274 -1.06 -2.06 -12.48
CA GLU A 274 -2.09 -1.68 -11.53
C GLU A 274 -2.13 -0.15 -11.28
N SER A 275 -0.97 0.49 -11.20
CA SER A 275 -0.86 1.94 -11.07
C SER A 275 -1.42 2.66 -12.29
N GLY A 276 -1.16 2.15 -13.49
CA GLY A 276 -1.73 2.65 -14.75
C GLY A 276 -3.25 2.50 -14.80
N LEU A 277 -3.76 1.33 -14.41
CA LEU A 277 -5.20 1.05 -14.35
C LEU A 277 -5.95 2.02 -13.42
N ARG A 278 -5.36 2.35 -12.27
CA ARG A 278 -6.05 3.10 -11.21
C ARG A 278 -6.02 4.60 -11.42
N ALA A 279 -4.88 5.17 -11.76
CA ALA A 279 -4.70 6.62 -11.76
C ALA A 279 -3.85 7.14 -12.91
N GLY A 280 -3.60 6.32 -13.93
CA GLY A 280 -2.63 6.69 -14.97
C GLY A 280 -1.20 6.85 -14.43
N GLY A 281 -0.92 6.28 -13.26
CA GLY A 281 0.40 6.29 -12.62
C GLY A 281 1.38 5.40 -13.35
N LYS A 282 2.67 5.55 -13.00
CA LYS A 282 3.75 4.77 -13.56
C LYS A 282 4.87 4.58 -12.54
N VAL A 283 5.37 3.35 -12.42
CA VAL A 283 6.55 3.07 -11.61
C VAL A 283 7.73 3.94 -12.04
N CYS A 284 8.42 4.53 -11.08
CA CYS A 284 9.51 5.44 -11.32
C CYS A 284 10.85 4.71 -11.45
N ASP A 285 11.68 5.15 -12.39
CA ASP A 285 13.08 4.73 -12.45
C ASP A 285 13.89 5.45 -11.37
N ALA A 286 14.65 4.68 -10.57
CA ALA A 286 15.41 5.21 -9.45
C ALA A 286 16.48 6.24 -9.89
N LEU A 287 17.17 5.99 -11.01
CA LEU A 287 18.20 6.91 -11.53
C LEU A 287 17.58 8.22 -12.00
N ARG A 288 16.39 8.16 -12.58
CA ARG A 288 15.68 9.37 -12.99
C ARG A 288 15.25 10.21 -11.80
N ILE A 289 14.70 9.59 -10.75
CA ILE A 289 14.34 10.30 -9.51
C ILE A 289 15.58 10.93 -8.88
N GLU A 290 16.69 10.20 -8.81
CA GLU A 290 17.97 10.74 -8.33
C GLU A 290 18.39 11.99 -9.14
N TYR A 291 18.30 11.93 -10.46
CA TYR A 291 18.63 13.06 -11.33
C TYR A 291 17.73 14.28 -11.05
N SER A 292 16.41 14.08 -10.96
CA SER A 292 15.44 15.15 -10.67
C SER A 292 15.65 15.77 -9.29
N LEU A 293 16.00 14.96 -8.29
CA LEU A 293 16.35 15.45 -6.94
C LEU A 293 17.58 16.35 -6.96
N LYS A 294 18.65 15.92 -7.63
CA LYS A 294 19.87 16.73 -7.79
C LYS A 294 19.59 18.03 -8.54
N ALA A 295 18.78 17.98 -9.59
CA ALA A 295 18.35 19.17 -10.32
C ALA A 295 17.50 20.12 -9.46
N SER A 296 16.77 19.59 -8.47
CA SER A 296 15.98 20.37 -7.51
C SER A 296 16.78 20.91 -6.31
N GLY A 297 18.11 20.71 -6.27
CA GLY A 297 19.01 21.30 -5.29
C GLY A 297 19.49 20.36 -4.19
N PHE A 298 19.07 19.10 -4.16
CA PHE A 298 19.59 18.13 -3.19
C PHE A 298 21.02 17.73 -3.50
N ARG A 299 21.88 17.68 -2.46
CA ARG A 299 23.34 17.48 -2.64
C ARG A 299 23.73 16.02 -2.70
N GLN A 300 23.14 15.21 -1.84
CA GLN A 300 23.41 13.76 -1.76
C GLN A 300 22.10 13.00 -1.90
N VAL A 301 22.16 11.95 -2.69
CA VAL A 301 21.02 11.03 -2.85
C VAL A 301 21.55 9.62 -2.65
N GLN A 302 20.94 8.90 -1.72
CA GLN A 302 21.25 7.51 -1.39
C GLN A 302 20.03 6.65 -1.66
N PHE A 303 20.25 5.41 -2.07
CA PHE A 303 19.18 4.46 -2.33
C PHE A 303 19.40 3.17 -1.56
N ALA A 304 18.35 2.65 -0.93
CA ALA A 304 18.34 1.37 -0.26
C ALA A 304 17.04 0.61 -0.54
N TRP A 305 17.13 -0.70 -0.60
CA TRP A 305 15.94 -1.56 -0.65
C TRP A 305 15.39 -1.76 0.76
N LEU A 306 14.06 -1.67 0.88
CA LEU A 306 13.35 -2.03 2.11
C LEU A 306 12.86 -3.47 1.96
N PRO A 307 13.42 -4.44 2.72
CA PRO A 307 12.97 -5.82 2.67
C PRO A 307 11.58 -5.91 3.30
N CYS A 308 10.55 -5.89 2.51
CA CYS A 308 9.16 -6.02 2.95
C CYS A 308 8.30 -6.68 1.87
N GLU A 309 7.29 -7.40 2.30
CA GLU A 309 6.22 -7.94 1.48
C GLU A 309 5.01 -6.99 1.57
N PRO A 310 4.09 -6.96 0.59
CA PRO A 310 4.08 -7.78 -0.63
C PRO A 310 4.95 -7.22 -1.76
N HIS A 311 5.39 -5.96 -1.69
CA HIS A 311 6.20 -5.32 -2.71
C HIS A 311 7.59 -5.00 -2.19
N LEU A 312 8.58 -5.11 -3.05
CA LEU A 312 9.92 -4.62 -2.76
C LEU A 312 9.93 -3.10 -2.89
N TYR A 313 9.82 -2.41 -1.77
CA TYR A 313 9.94 -0.96 -1.74
C TYR A 313 11.40 -0.50 -1.78
N GLY A 314 11.63 0.64 -2.42
CA GLY A 314 12.88 1.38 -2.30
C GLY A 314 12.71 2.58 -1.37
N LEU A 315 13.79 2.92 -0.69
CA LEU A 315 13.96 4.15 0.07
C LEU A 315 15.03 4.99 -0.63
N MET A 316 14.66 6.16 -1.10
CA MET A 316 15.59 7.14 -1.61
C MET A 316 15.68 8.29 -0.62
N LEU A 317 16.88 8.51 -0.07
CA LEU A 317 17.17 9.56 0.92
C LEU A 317 17.97 10.67 0.26
N ALA A 318 17.45 11.88 0.28
CA ALA A 318 18.06 13.05 -0.35
C ALA A 318 18.33 14.14 0.70
N THR A 319 19.57 14.61 0.80
CA THR A 319 20.00 15.66 1.74
C THR A 319 19.96 17.04 1.07
N ARG A 320 19.39 18.02 1.78
CA ARG A 320 19.37 19.42 1.36
C ARG A 320 20.76 20.05 1.26
#